data_fb7cb1ce80b80d040b335365a9b2821e
#
_entry.id   fb7cb1ce80b80d040b335365a9b2821e
#
_cell.length_a   1.000
_cell.length_b   1.000
_cell.length_c   1.000
_cell.angle_alpha   90.00
_cell.angle_beta   90.00
_cell.angle_gamma   90.00
#
_symmetry.space_group_name_H-M   'P 1'
#
loop_
_entity.id
_entity.type
_entity.pdbx_description
1 polymer ?
#
loop_
_entity_poly.entity_id
_entity_poly.type
_entity_poly.pdbx_seq_one_letter_code
_entity_poly.pdbx_strand_id
1 'polypeptide(L)'
;IGMFSVSAGVSPEKLAEAVRVILEELEKLVQEPVGESELTKACDYTVGSFRLSLETPMALGQRAGESLLTLGEIEPVESVVEKLRAIGADDLLRVARRVLVRNRASVVAVGPDVEEGSLIELLDGARAN
;
A
#
# COMPACT_ATOMS: atom_id res chain seq x y z
N ILE A 1 -15.21 -3.28 -0.13
CA ILE A 1 -14.61 -1.93 -0.06
C ILE A 1 -13.20 -2.10 0.47
N GLY A 2 -12.18 -1.66 -0.29
CA GLY A 2 -10.78 -1.70 0.11
C GLY A 2 -10.25 -0.28 0.40
N MET A 3 -9.19 -0.21 1.19
CA MET A 3 -8.49 1.03 1.50
C MET A 3 -6.98 0.80 1.28
N PHE A 4 -6.33 1.74 0.60
CA PHE A 4 -4.88 1.84 0.57
C PHE A 4 -4.45 2.89 1.59
N SER A 5 -3.49 2.58 2.44
CA SER A 5 -3.03 3.50 3.48
C SER A 5 -1.51 3.48 3.58
N VAL A 6 -0.94 4.65 3.86
CA VAL A 6 0.46 4.83 4.22
C VAL A 6 0.50 5.37 5.65
N SER A 7 1.30 4.77 6.51
CA SER A 7 1.51 5.22 7.89
C SER A 7 2.98 5.57 8.09
N ALA A 8 3.24 6.71 8.71
CA ALA A 8 4.59 7.16 9.01
C ALA A 8 4.65 7.81 10.40
N GLY A 9 5.72 7.56 11.14
CA GLY A 9 6.05 8.29 12.36
C GLY A 9 7.16 9.29 12.04
N VAL A 10 6.90 10.57 12.27
CA VAL A 10 7.84 11.65 11.99
C VAL A 10 7.87 12.65 13.16
N SER A 11 8.93 13.43 13.26
CA SER A 11 8.93 14.57 14.19
C SER A 11 8.00 15.68 13.68
N PRO A 12 7.37 16.48 14.56
CA PRO A 12 6.37 17.47 14.18
C PRO A 12 6.84 18.43 13.08
N GLU A 13 8.07 18.90 13.17
CA GLU A 13 8.69 19.81 12.20
C GLU A 13 8.88 19.19 10.79
N LYS A 14 8.82 17.86 10.66
CA LYS A 14 8.95 17.14 9.39
C LYS A 14 7.63 16.66 8.81
N LEU A 15 6.51 16.96 9.48
CA LEU A 15 5.20 16.47 9.07
C LEU A 15 4.85 16.88 7.62
N ALA A 16 4.98 18.16 7.32
CA ALA A 16 4.65 18.70 5.99
C ALA A 16 5.54 18.10 4.89
N GLU A 17 6.85 17.96 5.17
CA GLU A 17 7.79 17.33 4.24
C GLU A 17 7.42 15.85 4.00
N ALA A 18 7.12 15.11 5.04
CA ALA A 18 6.74 13.70 4.93
C ALA A 18 5.46 13.51 4.11
N VAL A 19 4.43 14.32 4.35
CA VAL A 19 3.18 14.26 3.58
C VAL A 19 3.45 14.56 2.11
N ARG A 20 4.24 15.60 1.80
CA ARG A 20 4.61 15.95 0.43
C ARG A 20 5.33 14.81 -0.27
N VAL A 21 6.35 14.24 0.36
CA VAL A 21 7.12 13.11 -0.21
C VAL A 21 6.23 11.90 -0.46
N ILE A 22 5.34 11.55 0.49
CA ILE A 22 4.39 10.44 0.30
C ILE A 22 3.49 10.70 -0.92
N LEU A 23 2.95 11.91 -1.06
CA LEU A 23 2.09 12.25 -2.18
C LEU A 23 2.84 12.20 -3.52
N GLU A 24 4.09 12.68 -3.57
CA GLU A 24 4.96 12.60 -4.74
C GLU A 24 5.26 11.15 -5.14
N GLU A 25 5.56 10.28 -4.18
CA GLU A 25 5.82 8.85 -4.46
C GLU A 25 4.56 8.12 -4.95
N LEU A 26 3.39 8.43 -4.36
CA LEU A 26 2.13 7.88 -4.86
C LEU A 26 1.81 8.35 -6.28
N GLU A 27 2.17 9.58 -6.62
CA GLU A 27 1.99 10.11 -7.96
C GLU A 27 2.87 9.41 -8.99
N LYS A 28 4.14 9.15 -8.67
CA LYS A 28 5.04 8.37 -9.54
C LYS A 28 4.45 7.01 -9.90
N LEU A 29 3.85 6.31 -8.92
CA LEU A 29 3.19 5.02 -9.16
C LEU A 29 2.01 5.09 -10.14
N VAL A 30 1.40 6.26 -10.30
CA VAL A 30 0.28 6.49 -11.24
C VAL A 30 0.79 6.90 -12.62
N GLN A 31 1.93 7.57 -12.69
CA GLN A 31 2.48 8.14 -13.92
C GLN A 31 3.25 7.11 -14.75
N GLU A 32 4.11 6.33 -14.12
CA GLU A 32 5.04 5.43 -14.79
C GLU A 32 5.10 4.03 -14.17
N PRO A 33 5.42 3.01 -14.95
CA PRO A 33 5.62 1.66 -14.43
C PRO A 33 6.82 1.63 -13.48
N VAL A 34 6.72 0.84 -12.40
CA VAL A 34 7.85 0.60 -11.49
C VAL A 34 8.99 -0.14 -12.20
N GLY A 35 10.22 0.14 -11.79
CA GLY A 35 11.39 -0.54 -12.33
C GLY A 35 11.43 -2.04 -11.97
N GLU A 36 11.97 -2.86 -12.86
CA GLU A 36 12.06 -4.32 -12.68
C GLU A 36 12.76 -4.72 -11.37
N SER A 37 13.84 -4.04 -11.02
CA SER A 37 14.58 -4.31 -9.77
C SER A 37 13.74 -4.00 -8.52
N GLU A 38 12.94 -2.94 -8.54
CA GLU A 38 12.07 -2.55 -7.45
C GLU A 38 10.91 -3.55 -7.32
N LEU A 39 10.28 -3.90 -8.43
CA LEU A 39 9.22 -4.91 -8.48
C LEU A 39 9.69 -6.25 -7.93
N THR A 40 10.86 -6.72 -8.36
CA THR A 40 11.45 -7.97 -7.90
C THR A 40 11.67 -7.96 -6.38
N LYS A 41 12.27 -6.90 -5.84
CA LYS A 41 12.49 -6.74 -4.40
C LYS A 41 11.19 -6.71 -3.62
N ALA A 42 10.18 -5.98 -4.09
CA ALA A 42 8.87 -5.90 -3.46
C ALA A 42 8.16 -7.26 -3.45
N CYS A 43 8.24 -7.98 -4.57
CA CYS A 43 7.67 -9.33 -4.69
C CYS A 43 8.35 -10.31 -3.73
N ASP A 44 9.69 -10.36 -3.70
CA ASP A 44 10.44 -11.25 -2.83
C ASP A 44 10.20 -10.95 -1.36
N TYR A 45 10.15 -9.66 -0.98
CA TYR A 45 9.79 -9.24 0.38
C TYR A 45 8.38 -9.69 0.76
N THR A 46 7.41 -9.49 -0.14
CA THR A 46 6.01 -9.85 0.10
C THR A 46 5.84 -11.35 0.25
N VAL A 47 6.45 -12.14 -0.62
CA VAL A 47 6.43 -13.62 -0.55
C VAL A 47 7.11 -14.11 0.71
N GLY A 48 8.27 -13.55 1.07
CA GLY A 48 8.98 -13.88 2.31
C GLY A 48 8.14 -13.59 3.55
N SER A 49 7.60 -12.39 3.65
CA SER A 49 6.73 -11.97 4.77
C SER A 49 5.46 -12.81 4.86
N PHE A 50 4.85 -13.13 3.72
CA PHE A 50 3.67 -14.01 3.67
C PHE A 50 4.00 -15.40 4.21
N ARG A 51 5.10 -16.02 3.80
CA ARG A 51 5.51 -17.35 4.32
C ARG A 51 5.82 -17.31 5.81
N LEU A 52 6.56 -16.30 6.28
CA LEU A 52 6.85 -16.12 7.71
C LEU A 52 5.57 -15.94 8.53
N SER A 53 4.57 -15.24 8.02
CA SER A 53 3.29 -15.07 8.71
C SER A 53 2.51 -16.37 8.92
N LEU A 54 2.88 -17.44 8.24
CA LEU A 54 2.21 -18.74 8.29
C LEU A 54 3.01 -19.84 9.03
N GLU A 55 4.06 -19.47 9.77
CA GLU A 55 4.93 -20.45 10.45
C GLU A 55 4.24 -21.19 11.61
N THR A 56 3.14 -20.65 12.15
CA THR A 56 2.45 -21.30 13.27
C THR A 56 1.19 -22.03 12.83
N PRO A 57 0.82 -23.15 13.47
CA PRO A 57 -0.44 -23.85 13.20
C PRO A 57 -1.68 -22.94 13.37
N MET A 58 -1.63 -22.02 14.32
CA MET A 58 -2.70 -21.04 14.55
C MET A 58 -2.88 -20.11 13.35
N ALA A 59 -1.79 -19.54 12.82
CA ALA A 59 -1.83 -18.66 11.66
C ALA A 59 -2.33 -19.39 10.41
N LEU A 60 -1.91 -20.65 10.21
CA LEU A 60 -2.42 -21.49 9.11
C LEU A 60 -3.92 -21.75 9.26
N GLY A 61 -4.39 -22.09 10.48
CA GLY A 61 -5.79 -22.33 10.76
C GLY A 61 -6.64 -21.06 10.54
N GLN A 62 -6.18 -19.91 11.02
CA GLN A 62 -6.86 -18.63 10.82
C GLN A 62 -6.97 -18.30 9.33
N ARG A 63 -5.86 -18.39 8.59
CA ARG A 63 -5.85 -18.16 7.14
C ARG A 63 -6.81 -19.08 6.40
N ALA A 64 -6.82 -20.38 6.73
CA ALA A 64 -7.73 -21.34 6.12
C ALA A 64 -9.20 -20.98 6.38
N GLY A 65 -9.54 -20.57 7.60
CA GLY A 65 -10.87 -20.10 7.97
C GLY A 65 -11.27 -18.82 7.23
N GLU A 66 -10.39 -17.84 7.16
CA GLU A 66 -10.63 -16.59 6.42
C GLU A 66 -10.82 -16.86 4.92
N SER A 67 -9.98 -17.72 4.32
CA SER A 67 -10.09 -18.10 2.91
C SER A 67 -11.44 -18.78 2.63
N LEU A 68 -11.84 -19.72 3.47
CA LEU A 68 -13.12 -20.41 3.32
C LEU A 68 -14.32 -19.46 3.44
N LEU A 69 -14.27 -18.52 4.38
CA LEU A 69 -15.36 -17.54 4.60
C LEU A 69 -15.46 -16.49 3.48
N THR A 70 -14.33 -16.11 2.89
CA THR A 70 -14.30 -15.01 1.90
C THR A 70 -14.36 -15.50 0.46
N LEU A 71 -13.72 -16.64 0.16
CA LEU A 71 -13.61 -17.21 -1.19
C LEU A 71 -14.48 -18.44 -1.40
N GLY A 72 -14.97 -19.08 -0.32
CA GLY A 72 -15.70 -20.34 -0.38
C GLY A 72 -14.81 -21.59 -0.47
N GLU A 73 -13.48 -21.41 -0.52
CA GLU A 73 -12.49 -22.48 -0.62
C GLU A 73 -11.20 -22.12 0.11
N ILE A 74 -10.40 -23.14 0.44
CA ILE A 74 -9.08 -22.92 1.04
C ILE A 74 -8.05 -22.82 -0.09
N GLU A 75 -7.57 -21.61 -0.35
CA GLU A 75 -6.54 -21.39 -1.36
C GLU A 75 -5.17 -21.87 -0.87
N PRO A 76 -4.48 -22.75 -1.61
CA PRO A 76 -3.14 -23.21 -1.27
C PRO A 76 -2.13 -22.08 -1.17
N VAL A 77 -1.19 -22.15 -0.21
CA VAL A 77 -0.15 -21.13 -0.01
C VAL A 77 0.66 -20.91 -1.29
N GLU A 78 1.04 -21.97 -1.98
CA GLU A 78 1.83 -21.90 -3.20
C GLU A 78 1.08 -21.23 -4.35
N SER A 79 -0.25 -21.42 -4.44
CA SER A 79 -1.08 -20.71 -5.43
C SER A 79 -1.04 -19.18 -5.22
N VAL A 80 -1.08 -18.73 -3.96
CA VAL A 80 -0.93 -17.30 -3.64
C VAL A 80 0.47 -16.79 -4.02
N VAL A 81 1.50 -17.56 -3.72
CA VAL A 81 2.89 -17.21 -4.07
C VAL A 81 3.07 -17.11 -5.58
N GLU A 82 2.50 -18.03 -6.35
CA GLU A 82 2.52 -18.00 -7.82
C GLU A 82 1.82 -16.74 -8.35
N LYS A 83 0.65 -16.40 -7.82
CA LYS A 83 -0.09 -15.19 -8.18
C LYS A 83 0.72 -13.92 -7.87
N LEU A 84 1.35 -13.85 -6.70
CA LEU A 84 2.21 -12.71 -6.32
C LEU A 84 3.39 -12.54 -7.28
N ARG A 85 4.03 -13.64 -7.67
CA ARG A 85 5.17 -13.63 -8.61
C ARG A 85 4.77 -13.34 -10.05
N ALA A 86 3.51 -13.55 -10.40
CA ALA A 86 2.99 -13.25 -11.73
C ALA A 86 2.62 -11.78 -11.92
N ILE A 87 2.63 -10.95 -10.86
CA ILE A 87 2.32 -9.52 -10.95
C ILE A 87 3.42 -8.80 -11.72
N GLY A 88 3.03 -8.12 -12.80
CA GLY A 88 3.92 -7.27 -13.60
C GLY A 88 3.81 -5.78 -13.26
N ALA A 89 4.75 -4.99 -13.75
CA ALA A 89 4.76 -3.53 -13.57
C ALA A 89 3.49 -2.88 -14.15
N ASP A 90 2.97 -3.37 -15.27
CA ASP A 90 1.75 -2.88 -15.89
C ASP A 90 0.51 -3.16 -15.03
N ASP A 91 0.48 -4.28 -14.30
CA ASP A 91 -0.60 -4.57 -13.35
C ASP A 91 -0.62 -3.58 -12.19
N LEU A 92 0.56 -3.26 -11.64
CA LEU A 92 0.70 -2.26 -10.60
C LEU A 92 0.25 -0.89 -11.08
N LEU A 93 0.72 -0.45 -12.26
CA LEU A 93 0.32 0.83 -12.86
C LEU A 93 -1.19 0.91 -13.08
N ARG A 94 -1.78 -0.14 -13.61
CA ARG A 94 -3.24 -0.23 -13.82
C ARG A 94 -4.02 -0.11 -12.51
N VAL A 95 -3.57 -0.81 -11.46
CA VAL A 95 -4.21 -0.77 -10.13
C VAL A 95 -3.98 0.58 -9.47
N ALA A 96 -2.76 1.14 -9.53
CA ALA A 96 -2.44 2.45 -8.99
C ALA A 96 -3.37 3.53 -9.57
N ARG A 97 -3.53 3.60 -10.87
CA ARG A 97 -4.44 4.53 -11.56
C ARG A 97 -5.91 4.39 -11.13
N ARG A 98 -6.32 3.20 -10.73
CA ARG A 98 -7.68 2.94 -10.25
C ARG A 98 -7.88 3.30 -8.79
N VAL A 99 -6.88 3.06 -7.94
CA VAL A 99 -6.99 3.17 -6.47
C VAL A 99 -6.49 4.51 -5.96
N LEU A 100 -5.35 4.99 -6.48
CA LEU A 100 -4.69 6.22 -6.03
C LEU A 100 -5.31 7.45 -6.72
N VAL A 101 -6.61 7.65 -6.49
CA VAL A 101 -7.35 8.79 -7.07
C VAL A 101 -7.23 9.98 -6.11
N ARG A 102 -6.54 11.05 -6.53
CA ARG A 102 -6.20 12.22 -5.70
C ARG A 102 -7.39 12.84 -4.96
N ASN A 103 -8.54 12.98 -5.59
CA ASN A 103 -9.73 13.57 -4.97
C ASN A 103 -10.36 12.68 -3.88
N ARG A 104 -9.85 11.47 -3.66
CA ARG A 104 -10.26 10.54 -2.60
C ARG A 104 -9.21 10.39 -1.50
N ALA A 105 -8.10 11.11 -1.60
CA ALA A 105 -7.06 11.09 -0.58
C ALA A 105 -7.54 11.79 0.70
N SER A 106 -7.23 11.20 1.83
CA SER A 106 -7.44 11.77 3.16
C SER A 106 -6.13 11.67 3.95
N VAL A 107 -5.83 12.68 4.74
CA VAL A 107 -4.69 12.68 5.66
C VAL A 107 -5.21 12.81 7.08
N VAL A 108 -4.67 11.99 7.97
CA VAL A 108 -4.89 12.10 9.41
C VAL A 108 -3.54 12.22 10.08
N ALA A 109 -3.35 13.23 10.89
CA ALA A 109 -2.15 13.43 11.69
C ALA A 109 -2.52 13.58 13.16
N VAL A 110 -1.73 12.94 14.02
CA VAL A 110 -1.89 13.03 15.49
C VAL A 110 -0.54 13.38 16.09
N GLY A 111 -0.48 14.51 16.78
CA GLY A 111 0.75 14.99 17.41
C GLY A 111 0.59 16.40 17.96
N PRO A 112 1.62 16.94 18.64
CA PRO A 112 1.65 18.32 19.04
C PRO A 112 1.76 19.24 17.80
N ASP A 113 1.21 20.44 17.90
CA ASP A 113 1.34 21.52 16.90
C ASP A 113 0.91 21.14 15.47
N VAL A 114 -0.05 20.23 15.32
CA VAL A 114 -0.61 19.87 14.02
C VAL A 114 -1.64 20.92 13.61
N GLU A 115 -1.37 21.61 12.51
CA GLU A 115 -2.26 22.61 11.91
C GLU A 115 -3.02 22.00 10.73
N GLU A 116 -4.36 21.95 10.81
CA GLU A 116 -5.22 21.42 9.77
C GLU A 116 -5.05 22.16 8.44
N GLY A 117 -4.90 23.50 8.47
CA GLY A 117 -4.72 24.34 7.28
C GLY A 117 -3.53 23.90 6.42
N SER A 118 -2.40 23.61 7.06
CA SER A 118 -1.18 23.14 6.36
C SER A 118 -1.40 21.81 5.63
N LEU A 119 -2.17 20.90 6.22
CA LEU A 119 -2.47 19.61 5.61
C LEU A 119 -3.44 19.73 4.42
N ILE A 120 -4.42 20.65 4.53
CA ILE A 120 -5.37 20.94 3.44
C ILE A 120 -4.61 21.55 2.25
N GLU A 121 -3.73 22.51 2.47
CA GLU A 121 -2.92 23.15 1.42
C GLU A 121 -2.06 22.09 0.68
N LEU A 122 -1.44 21.16 1.40
CA LEU A 122 -0.65 20.07 0.82
C LEU A 122 -1.50 19.15 -0.05
N LEU A 123 -2.70 18.79 0.42
CA LEU A 123 -3.63 17.96 -0.34
C LEU A 123 -4.15 18.68 -1.59
N ASP A 124 -4.50 19.96 -1.47
CA ASP A 124 -5.05 20.77 -2.57
C ASP A 124 -3.97 21.12 -3.59
N GLY A 125 -2.75 21.46 -3.17
CA GLY A 125 -1.61 21.62 -4.05
C GLY A 125 -1.30 20.34 -4.84
N ALA A 126 -1.46 19.20 -4.23
CA ALA A 126 -1.38 17.90 -4.90
C ALA A 126 -2.56 17.60 -5.84
N ARG A 127 -3.71 18.24 -5.67
CA ARG A 127 -4.90 18.10 -6.55
C ARG A 127 -4.86 18.99 -7.79
N ALA A 128 -4.05 20.04 -7.77
CA ALA A 128 -4.01 21.07 -8.81
C ALA A 128 -3.06 20.75 -9.99
N ASN A 129 -2.17 19.77 -9.84
CA ASN A 129 -1.25 19.27 -10.87
C ASN A 129 -1.76 17.93 -11.44
#